data_f536f89281c4a1e00acd0e7d3d203595
#
_entry.id   f536f89281c4a1e00acd0e7d3d203595
#
_cell.length_a   1.000
_cell.length_b   1.000
_cell.length_c   1.000
_cell.angle_alpha   90.00
_cell.angle_beta   90.00
_cell.angle_gamma   90.00
#
_symmetry.space_group_name_H-M   'P 1'
#
loop_
_entity.id
_entity.type
_entity.pdbx_description
1 polymer ?
#
loop_
_entity_poly.entity_id
_entity_poly.type
_entity_poly.pdbx_seq_one_letter_code
_entity_poly.pdbx_strand_id
1 'polypeptide(L)'
;ALRNLRSTAVEITALPDEPVYINGIELTDAQIAERDVAIEDLSEIEARFTDVPHLTRYRVEKMYGAITVTNAAGDEIAPEADAGDGVTRYVLPVPRYSVSISAPADVTVTLCGAVLTPGDAQNTDRGILRGLEEYTGDAAYDTVHWSFDGLCSVPDVQATAADGTVLSPLVGKSGQIMFFRPNDEALQSAVQDRVKYFFNRY
;
A
#
# COMPACT_ATOMS: atom_id res chain seq x y z
N ALA A 1 44.69 -21.62 -24.59
CA ALA A 1 43.60 -22.46 -24.03
C ALA A 1 42.33 -21.60 -24.03
N LEU A 2 41.39 -21.89 -24.94
CA LEU A 2 40.06 -21.35 -24.90
C LEU A 2 39.40 -21.89 -23.61
N ARG A 3 39.26 -21.05 -22.58
CA ARG A 3 38.36 -21.35 -21.46
C ARG A 3 36.98 -21.60 -22.07
N ASN A 4 36.38 -22.73 -21.73
CA ASN A 4 34.97 -22.98 -22.03
C ASN A 4 34.13 -21.84 -21.41
N LEU A 5 33.91 -20.80 -22.17
CA LEU A 5 33.00 -19.74 -21.79
C LEU A 5 31.58 -20.34 -21.79
N ARG A 6 31.10 -20.70 -20.63
CA ARG A 6 29.69 -21.06 -20.48
C ARG A 6 28.86 -19.79 -20.70
N SER A 7 27.92 -19.87 -21.61
CA SER A 7 26.89 -18.85 -21.73
C SER A 7 25.79 -19.11 -20.69
N THR A 8 25.22 -18.08 -20.17
CA THR A 8 24.02 -18.14 -19.32
C THR A 8 22.88 -17.42 -20.00
N ALA A 9 21.64 -17.80 -19.72
CA ALA A 9 20.48 -16.98 -19.98
C ALA A 9 20.24 -16.08 -18.77
N VAL A 10 19.72 -14.88 -19.03
CA VAL A 10 19.33 -13.90 -18.01
C VAL A 10 17.84 -13.66 -18.10
N GLU A 11 17.15 -13.82 -17.00
CA GLU A 11 15.75 -13.43 -16.83
C GLU A 11 15.66 -12.26 -15.85
N ILE A 12 14.85 -11.25 -16.20
CA ILE A 12 14.64 -10.07 -15.36
C ILE A 12 13.15 -9.80 -15.27
N THR A 13 12.64 -9.72 -14.06
CA THR A 13 11.24 -9.39 -13.79
C THR A 13 11.16 -7.98 -13.21
N ALA A 14 10.34 -7.12 -13.82
CA ALA A 14 10.20 -5.72 -13.47
C ALA A 14 8.78 -5.22 -13.72
N LEU A 15 8.46 -4.02 -13.22
CA LEU A 15 7.23 -3.32 -13.60
C LEU A 15 7.21 -3.03 -15.11
N PRO A 16 6.05 -3.02 -15.79
CA PRO A 16 5.97 -2.87 -17.25
C PRO A 16 6.64 -1.60 -17.79
N ASP A 17 6.54 -0.50 -17.04
CA ASP A 17 7.04 0.81 -17.47
C ASP A 17 8.40 1.16 -16.83
N GLU A 18 9.03 0.23 -16.14
CA GLU A 18 10.32 0.45 -15.51
C GLU A 18 11.46 0.11 -16.48
N PRO A 19 12.31 1.08 -16.86
CA PRO A 19 13.47 0.82 -17.69
C PRO A 19 14.48 -0.10 -16.98
N VAL A 20 14.90 -1.15 -17.66
CA VAL A 20 15.85 -2.15 -17.16
C VAL A 20 17.05 -2.19 -18.08
N TYR A 21 18.24 -2.26 -17.52
CA TYR A 21 19.49 -2.26 -18.27
C TYR A 21 20.33 -3.50 -17.95
N ILE A 22 20.93 -4.10 -18.97
CA ILE A 22 21.99 -5.11 -18.82
C ILE A 22 23.30 -4.53 -19.37
N ASN A 23 24.34 -4.45 -18.54
CA ASN A 23 25.63 -3.88 -18.90
C ASN A 23 25.50 -2.48 -19.54
N GLY A 24 24.56 -1.66 -19.05
CA GLY A 24 24.27 -0.32 -19.53
C GLY A 24 23.45 -0.23 -20.83
N ILE A 25 22.98 -1.36 -21.37
CA ILE A 25 22.10 -1.43 -22.54
C ILE A 25 20.67 -1.63 -22.07
N GLU A 26 19.77 -0.72 -22.44
CA GLU A 26 18.36 -0.80 -22.13
C GLU A 26 17.68 -1.98 -22.84
N LEU A 27 16.86 -2.73 -22.09
CA LEU A 27 16.02 -3.77 -22.66
C LEU A 27 14.78 -3.14 -23.31
N THR A 28 14.36 -3.72 -24.40
CA THR A 28 13.23 -3.28 -25.21
C THR A 28 12.16 -4.39 -25.28
N ASP A 29 11.06 -4.10 -25.92
CA ASP A 29 10.00 -5.10 -26.17
C ASP A 29 10.49 -6.36 -26.87
N ALA A 30 11.62 -6.28 -27.60
CA ALA A 30 12.20 -7.42 -28.29
C ALA A 30 12.76 -8.50 -27.34
N GLN A 31 13.05 -8.14 -26.10
CA GLN A 31 13.54 -9.05 -25.06
C GLN A 31 12.41 -9.54 -24.13
N ILE A 32 11.18 -9.08 -24.30
CA ILE A 32 10.06 -9.54 -23.47
C ILE A 32 9.78 -11.01 -23.80
N ALA A 33 9.88 -11.85 -22.77
CA ALA A 33 9.50 -13.26 -22.82
C ALA A 33 8.06 -13.50 -22.38
N GLU A 34 7.60 -12.72 -21.39
CA GLU A 34 6.27 -12.88 -20.81
C GLU A 34 5.76 -11.53 -20.28
N ARG A 35 4.47 -11.28 -20.49
CA ARG A 35 3.74 -10.15 -19.89
C ARG A 35 2.75 -10.69 -18.86
N ASP A 36 2.27 -9.81 -18.02
CA ASP A 36 1.24 -10.12 -17.01
C ASP A 36 1.69 -11.20 -15.99
N VAL A 37 3.00 -11.19 -15.66
CA VAL A 37 3.54 -12.08 -14.64
C VAL A 37 3.00 -11.67 -13.27
N ALA A 38 2.39 -12.60 -12.55
CA ALA A 38 1.88 -12.34 -11.21
C ALA A 38 3.04 -12.16 -10.22
N ILE A 39 2.82 -11.30 -9.21
CA ILE A 39 3.71 -11.23 -8.05
C ILE A 39 3.45 -12.48 -7.20
N GLU A 40 4.49 -13.26 -6.96
CA GLU A 40 4.46 -14.38 -6.04
C GLU A 40 4.56 -13.86 -4.59
N ASP A 41 4.07 -14.62 -3.62
CA ASP A 41 4.17 -14.33 -2.18
C ASP A 41 3.46 -13.07 -1.67
N LEU A 42 2.33 -12.69 -2.29
CA LEU A 42 1.46 -11.66 -1.74
C LEU A 42 0.73 -12.19 -0.49
N SER A 43 0.71 -11.37 0.56
CA SER A 43 -0.17 -11.61 1.70
C SER A 43 -1.65 -11.44 1.32
N GLU A 44 -2.57 -12.02 2.11
CA GLU A 44 -4.01 -11.82 1.91
C GLU A 44 -4.41 -10.33 1.96
N ILE A 45 -3.73 -9.53 2.78
CA ILE A 45 -3.94 -8.08 2.90
C ILE A 45 -3.52 -7.38 1.62
N GLU A 46 -2.34 -7.69 1.10
CA GLU A 46 -1.84 -7.10 -0.15
C GLU A 46 -2.75 -7.47 -1.32
N ALA A 47 -3.18 -8.72 -1.42
CA ALA A 47 -4.07 -9.18 -2.49
C ALA A 47 -5.46 -8.53 -2.43
N ARG A 48 -5.94 -8.17 -1.22
CA ARG A 48 -7.27 -7.60 -1.03
C ARG A 48 -7.31 -6.08 -1.18
N PHE A 49 -6.28 -5.38 -0.72
CA PHE A 49 -6.28 -3.92 -0.57
C PHE A 49 -5.29 -3.20 -1.49
N THR A 50 -4.78 -3.90 -2.48
CA THR A 50 -3.84 -3.33 -3.44
C THR A 50 -4.34 -3.58 -4.85
N ASP A 51 -4.19 -2.59 -5.72
CA ASP A 51 -4.17 -2.85 -7.16
C ASP A 51 -2.82 -3.49 -7.48
N VAL A 52 -2.81 -4.83 -7.56
CA VAL A 52 -1.58 -5.62 -7.72
C VAL A 52 -1.06 -5.43 -9.14
N PRO A 53 0.11 -4.83 -9.32
CA PRO A 53 0.66 -4.66 -10.66
C PRO A 53 1.08 -6.02 -11.25
N HIS A 54 0.78 -6.21 -12.51
CA HIS A 54 1.35 -7.30 -13.28
C HIS A 54 2.75 -6.93 -13.74
N LEU A 55 3.68 -7.89 -13.66
CA LEU A 55 5.08 -7.67 -14.00
C LEU A 55 5.37 -8.08 -15.46
N THR A 56 6.48 -7.62 -15.99
CA THR A 56 7.03 -8.04 -17.29
C THR A 56 8.29 -8.83 -17.04
N ARG A 57 8.41 -10.00 -17.69
CA ARG A 57 9.63 -10.82 -17.67
C ARG A 57 10.38 -10.65 -18.98
N TYR A 58 11.59 -10.17 -18.89
CA TYR A 58 12.55 -10.09 -19.99
C TYR A 58 13.44 -11.32 -19.98
N ARG A 59 13.90 -11.75 -21.16
CA ARG A 59 14.86 -12.85 -21.29
C ARG A 59 15.91 -12.53 -22.36
N VAL A 60 17.16 -12.70 -21.99
CA VAL A 60 18.31 -12.53 -22.88
C VAL A 60 19.13 -13.80 -22.85
N GLU A 61 19.31 -14.40 -24.01
CA GLU A 61 20.05 -15.66 -24.20
C GLU A 61 21.51 -15.40 -24.50
N LYS A 62 22.34 -16.41 -24.21
CA LYS A 62 23.75 -16.47 -24.61
C LYS A 62 24.59 -15.30 -24.10
N MET A 63 24.37 -14.90 -22.88
CA MET A 63 25.22 -13.91 -22.22
C MET A 63 26.55 -14.53 -21.79
N TYR A 64 27.62 -13.76 -21.96
CA TYR A 64 29.00 -14.21 -21.64
C TYR A 64 29.67 -13.16 -20.74
N GLY A 65 30.44 -13.61 -19.77
CA GLY A 65 31.21 -12.74 -18.90
C GLY A 65 30.42 -12.23 -17.70
N ALA A 66 30.84 -11.09 -17.15
CA ALA A 66 30.14 -10.45 -16.04
C ALA A 66 28.84 -9.80 -16.52
N ILE A 67 27.79 -9.97 -15.73
CA ILE A 67 26.46 -9.41 -16.00
C ILE A 67 26.12 -8.46 -14.86
N THR A 68 25.84 -7.20 -15.21
CA THR A 68 25.36 -6.20 -14.29
C THR A 68 23.97 -5.77 -14.75
N VAL A 69 22.98 -5.90 -13.87
CA VAL A 69 21.61 -5.44 -14.10
C VAL A 69 21.39 -4.20 -13.27
N THR A 70 20.83 -3.14 -13.89
CA THR A 70 20.52 -1.89 -13.20
C THR A 70 19.11 -1.43 -13.51
N ASN A 71 18.51 -0.66 -12.57
CA ASN A 71 17.25 0.06 -12.78
C ASN A 71 17.49 1.42 -13.46
N ALA A 72 16.41 2.19 -13.64
CA ALA A 72 16.47 3.54 -14.22
C ALA A 72 17.30 4.53 -13.40
N ALA A 73 17.44 4.35 -12.10
CA ALA A 73 18.28 5.19 -11.22
C ALA A 73 19.77 4.85 -11.31
N GLY A 74 20.12 3.73 -11.96
CA GLY A 74 21.47 3.19 -12.03
C GLY A 74 21.86 2.31 -10.85
N ASP A 75 20.91 1.94 -10.00
CA ASP A 75 21.16 1.04 -8.89
C ASP A 75 21.35 -0.39 -9.41
N GLU A 76 22.38 -1.05 -8.92
CA GLU A 76 22.68 -2.44 -9.29
C GLU A 76 21.74 -3.40 -8.55
N ILE A 77 21.12 -4.31 -9.31
CA ILE A 77 20.22 -5.34 -8.79
C ILE A 77 21.04 -6.63 -8.59
N ALA A 78 20.95 -7.20 -7.40
CA ALA A 78 21.57 -8.47 -7.11
C ALA A 78 20.79 -9.63 -7.75
N PRO A 79 21.47 -10.66 -8.27
CA PRO A 79 20.79 -11.84 -8.77
C PRO A 79 20.14 -12.64 -7.63
N GLU A 80 19.07 -13.34 -7.95
CA GLU A 80 18.50 -14.35 -7.05
C GLU A 80 19.45 -15.54 -6.88
N ALA A 81 19.12 -16.40 -5.90
CA ALA A 81 19.87 -17.62 -5.69
C ALA A 81 19.86 -18.50 -6.96
N ASP A 82 21.02 -19.07 -7.32
CA ASP A 82 21.15 -19.94 -8.49
C ASP A 82 20.31 -21.21 -8.31
N ALA A 83 19.33 -21.37 -9.19
CA ALA A 83 18.49 -22.58 -9.24
C ALA A 83 19.17 -23.78 -9.93
N GLY A 84 20.39 -23.61 -10.48
CA GLY A 84 21.18 -24.66 -11.11
C GLY A 84 20.71 -25.02 -12.53
N ASP A 85 19.82 -24.25 -13.14
CA ASP A 85 19.25 -24.47 -14.47
C ASP A 85 19.99 -23.71 -15.60
N GLY A 86 21.06 -23.00 -15.25
CA GLY A 86 21.84 -22.18 -16.19
C GLY A 86 21.21 -20.86 -16.55
N VAL A 87 20.19 -20.42 -15.77
CA VAL A 87 19.52 -19.12 -15.90
C VAL A 87 19.84 -18.28 -14.67
N THR A 88 20.31 -17.06 -14.88
CA THR A 88 20.48 -16.09 -13.79
C THR A 88 19.26 -15.18 -13.77
N ARG A 89 18.60 -15.12 -12.61
CA ARG A 89 17.36 -14.37 -12.41
C ARG A 89 17.60 -13.12 -11.60
N TYR A 90 16.89 -12.07 -11.98
CA TYR A 90 16.86 -10.78 -11.30
C TYR A 90 15.40 -10.34 -11.14
N VAL A 91 15.05 -9.83 -9.97
CA VAL A 91 13.74 -9.25 -9.72
C VAL A 91 13.93 -7.82 -9.25
N LEU A 92 13.40 -6.87 -9.99
CA LEU A 92 13.39 -5.47 -9.56
C LEU A 92 12.40 -5.29 -8.42
N PRO A 93 12.75 -4.49 -7.41
CA PRO A 93 11.88 -4.30 -6.26
C PRO A 93 10.60 -3.56 -6.65
N VAL A 94 9.45 -4.14 -6.35
CA VAL A 94 8.16 -3.45 -6.46
C VAL A 94 8.05 -2.46 -5.30
N PRO A 95 7.71 -1.18 -5.54
CA PRO A 95 7.46 -0.22 -4.48
C PRO A 95 6.43 -0.71 -3.47
N ARG A 96 6.66 -0.41 -2.18
CA ARG A 96 5.76 -0.79 -1.10
C ARG A 96 5.32 0.45 -0.33
N TYR A 97 4.03 0.52 -0.05
CA TYR A 97 3.40 1.66 0.59
C TYR A 97 2.77 1.24 1.91
N SER A 98 2.67 2.18 2.84
CA SER A 98 1.98 2.01 4.11
C SER A 98 0.92 3.09 4.26
N VAL A 99 -0.18 2.76 4.93
CA VAL A 99 -1.23 3.72 5.23
C VAL A 99 -1.82 3.47 6.61
N SER A 100 -2.03 4.55 7.36
CA SER A 100 -2.80 4.53 8.60
C SER A 100 -4.06 5.37 8.43
N ILE A 101 -5.19 4.80 8.79
CA ILE A 101 -6.52 5.40 8.57
C ILE A 101 -7.25 5.46 9.89
N SER A 102 -8.00 6.54 10.14
CA SER A 102 -8.97 6.59 11.22
C SER A 102 -10.28 7.24 10.76
N ALA A 103 -11.40 6.66 11.17
CA ALA A 103 -12.72 7.16 10.83
C ALA A 103 -13.73 6.81 11.94
N PRO A 104 -14.85 7.55 12.03
CA PRO A 104 -15.98 7.17 12.89
C PRO A 104 -16.51 5.77 12.55
N ALA A 105 -16.96 5.04 13.56
CA ALA A 105 -17.39 3.64 13.41
C ALA A 105 -18.59 3.42 12.48
N ASP A 106 -19.41 4.43 12.26
CA ASP A 106 -20.58 4.41 11.37
C ASP A 106 -20.26 4.87 9.92
N VAL A 107 -19.00 5.18 9.63
CA VAL A 107 -18.56 5.58 8.30
C VAL A 107 -18.05 4.35 7.55
N THR A 108 -18.49 4.18 6.31
CA THR A 108 -17.93 3.17 5.41
C THR A 108 -16.63 3.69 4.82
N VAL A 109 -15.54 2.98 5.06
CA VAL A 109 -14.22 3.29 4.50
C VAL A 109 -13.85 2.25 3.47
N THR A 110 -13.28 2.70 2.34
CA THR A 110 -12.71 1.83 1.32
C THR A 110 -11.22 2.11 1.15
N LEU A 111 -10.45 1.06 0.92
CA LEU A 111 -9.03 1.13 0.55
C LEU A 111 -8.87 0.44 -0.81
N CYS A 112 -8.40 1.17 -1.81
CA CYS A 112 -8.28 0.71 -3.20
C CYS A 112 -9.58 0.03 -3.71
N GLY A 113 -10.74 0.60 -3.36
CA GLY A 113 -12.06 0.10 -3.74
C GLY A 113 -12.61 -1.04 -2.88
N ALA A 114 -11.83 -1.68 -2.03
CA ALA A 114 -12.30 -2.71 -1.11
C ALA A 114 -12.80 -2.10 0.22
N VAL A 115 -13.97 -2.54 0.69
CA VAL A 115 -14.55 -2.05 1.95
C VAL A 115 -13.76 -2.60 3.13
N LEU A 116 -13.36 -1.72 4.05
CA LEU A 116 -12.76 -2.07 5.32
C LEU A 116 -13.84 -2.56 6.29
N THR A 117 -13.56 -3.67 6.96
CA THR A 117 -14.45 -4.26 7.96
C THR A 117 -13.90 -4.08 9.37
N PRO A 118 -14.73 -4.28 10.42
CA PRO A 118 -14.22 -4.28 11.80
C PRO A 118 -13.14 -5.34 12.05
N GLY A 119 -13.13 -6.44 11.28
CA GLY A 119 -12.10 -7.48 11.36
C GLY A 119 -10.73 -7.02 10.82
N ASP A 120 -10.69 -6.00 9.99
CA ASP A 120 -9.46 -5.41 9.45
C ASP A 120 -8.88 -4.33 10.38
N ALA A 121 -9.64 -3.93 11.42
CA ALA A 121 -9.26 -2.85 12.32
C ALA A 121 -8.13 -3.27 13.27
N GLN A 122 -7.17 -2.38 13.48
CA GLN A 122 -6.14 -2.55 14.49
C GLN A 122 -6.70 -2.34 15.91
N ASN A 123 -7.51 -1.31 16.07
CA ASN A 123 -8.24 -1.02 17.32
C ASN A 123 -9.45 -0.11 17.06
N THR A 124 -10.28 0.00 18.10
CA THR A 124 -11.41 0.94 18.15
C THR A 124 -11.40 1.62 19.51
N ASP A 125 -11.54 2.93 19.53
CA ASP A 125 -11.62 3.72 20.76
C ASP A 125 -12.53 4.94 20.64
N ARG A 126 -12.74 5.64 21.76
CA ARG A 126 -13.51 6.91 21.79
C ARG A 126 -12.73 8.12 21.28
N GLY A 127 -11.42 7.99 21.09
CA GLY A 127 -10.59 9.10 20.64
C GLY A 127 -10.71 10.32 21.55
N ILE A 128 -10.98 11.45 20.93
CA ILE A 128 -11.15 12.75 21.61
C ILE A 128 -12.44 12.83 22.46
N LEU A 129 -13.37 11.91 22.29
CA LEU A 129 -14.66 11.88 23.00
C LEU A 129 -14.60 11.07 24.29
N ARG A 130 -13.42 10.57 24.66
CA ARG A 130 -13.22 9.88 25.94
C ARG A 130 -13.63 10.79 27.11
N GLY A 131 -14.49 10.31 27.98
CA GLY A 131 -15.07 11.06 29.08
C GLY A 131 -16.34 11.84 28.73
N LEU A 132 -16.86 11.67 27.51
CA LEU A 132 -18.15 12.21 27.07
C LEU A 132 -19.23 11.11 26.87
N GLU A 133 -18.97 9.89 27.36
CA GLU A 133 -19.83 8.71 27.18
C GLU A 133 -21.26 8.94 27.69
N GLU A 134 -21.43 9.72 28.76
CA GLU A 134 -22.74 10.09 29.30
C GLU A 134 -23.60 10.89 28.30
N TYR A 135 -22.93 11.60 27.40
CA TYR A 135 -23.58 12.50 26.44
C TYR A 135 -23.70 11.91 25.05
N THR A 136 -22.77 11.03 24.70
CA THR A 136 -22.70 10.46 23.35
C THR A 136 -23.23 9.04 23.31
N GLY A 137 -23.18 8.30 24.39
CA GLY A 137 -23.79 6.95 24.63
C GLY A 137 -23.64 5.90 23.53
N ASP A 138 -23.53 6.30 22.30
CA ASP A 138 -23.61 5.49 21.09
C ASP A 138 -22.20 5.06 20.61
N ALA A 139 -22.04 3.77 20.28
CA ALA A 139 -20.84 3.22 19.66
C ALA A 139 -20.50 3.88 18.30
N ALA A 140 -21.47 4.53 17.67
CA ALA A 140 -21.25 5.29 16.44
C ALA A 140 -20.23 6.43 16.60
N TYR A 141 -20.01 6.92 17.82
CA TYR A 141 -18.98 7.91 18.14
C TYR A 141 -17.58 7.30 18.38
N ASP A 142 -17.45 5.99 18.34
CA ASP A 142 -16.16 5.36 18.41
C ASP A 142 -15.36 5.64 17.13
N THR A 143 -14.05 5.74 17.27
CA THR A 143 -13.13 5.88 16.14
C THR A 143 -12.48 4.54 15.89
N VAL A 144 -12.54 4.08 14.66
CA VAL A 144 -11.88 2.87 14.20
C VAL A 144 -10.57 3.24 13.56
N HIS A 145 -9.53 2.47 13.85
CA HIS A 145 -8.19 2.67 13.34
C HIS A 145 -7.73 1.44 12.56
N TRP A 146 -7.21 1.68 11.34
CA TRP A 146 -6.62 0.68 10.49
C TRP A 146 -5.18 1.07 10.17
N SER A 147 -4.33 0.06 10.01
CA SER A 147 -2.95 0.22 9.55
C SER A 147 -2.59 -0.91 8.63
N PHE A 148 -2.10 -0.57 7.46
CA PHE A 148 -1.68 -1.51 6.43
C PHE A 148 -0.27 -1.17 5.97
N ASP A 149 0.55 -2.19 5.82
CA ASP A 149 1.92 -2.10 5.32
C ASP A 149 2.07 -3.02 4.10
N GLY A 150 3.03 -2.70 3.26
CA GLY A 150 3.41 -3.56 2.13
C GLY A 150 2.50 -3.46 0.90
N LEU A 151 1.61 -2.47 0.82
CA LEU A 151 0.73 -2.29 -0.34
C LEU A 151 1.56 -2.04 -1.61
N CYS A 152 1.22 -2.71 -2.71
CA CYS A 152 1.95 -2.62 -3.99
C CYS A 152 1.56 -1.41 -4.84
N SER A 153 0.53 -0.66 -4.45
CA SER A 153 0.10 0.57 -5.11
C SER A 153 -0.08 1.69 -4.11
N VAL A 154 -0.09 2.92 -4.60
CA VAL A 154 -0.40 4.09 -3.77
C VAL A 154 -1.81 3.92 -3.20
N PRO A 155 -2.00 4.00 -1.86
CA PRO A 155 -3.28 3.79 -1.23
C PRO A 155 -4.32 4.82 -1.68
N ASP A 156 -5.41 4.38 -2.31
CA ASP A 156 -6.61 5.19 -2.53
C ASP A 156 -7.61 4.93 -1.40
N VAL A 157 -7.83 5.95 -0.55
CA VAL A 157 -8.70 5.85 0.62
C VAL A 157 -9.88 6.79 0.46
N GLN A 158 -11.08 6.23 0.53
CA GLN A 158 -12.32 6.98 0.47
C GLN A 158 -13.21 6.65 1.67
N ALA A 159 -14.02 7.59 2.09
CA ALA A 159 -14.95 7.41 3.18
C ALA A 159 -16.33 8.01 2.85
N THR A 160 -17.38 7.27 3.21
CA THR A 160 -18.76 7.66 2.96
C THR A 160 -19.57 7.52 4.24
N ALA A 161 -20.25 8.58 4.64
CA ALA A 161 -21.17 8.57 5.77
C ALA A 161 -22.44 7.77 5.45
N ALA A 162 -23.22 7.41 6.48
CA ALA A 162 -24.43 6.60 6.33
C ALA A 162 -25.51 7.24 5.43
N ASP A 163 -25.52 8.56 5.30
CA ASP A 163 -26.42 9.30 4.41
C ASP A 163 -25.94 9.38 2.95
N GLY A 164 -24.80 8.75 2.64
CA GLY A 164 -24.18 8.77 1.32
C GLY A 164 -23.23 9.95 1.07
N THR A 165 -23.02 10.80 2.04
CA THR A 165 -22.09 11.94 1.92
C THR A 165 -20.65 11.44 1.88
N VAL A 166 -19.90 11.82 0.84
CA VAL A 166 -18.47 11.55 0.74
C VAL A 166 -17.70 12.50 1.65
N LEU A 167 -16.87 11.94 2.52
CA LEU A 167 -16.09 12.70 3.50
C LEU A 167 -14.73 13.10 2.91
N SER A 168 -14.32 14.34 3.18
CA SER A 168 -12.97 14.78 2.81
C SER A 168 -11.93 14.29 3.80
N PRO A 169 -10.82 13.71 3.33
CA PRO A 169 -9.74 13.29 4.20
C PRO A 169 -8.98 14.50 4.78
N LEU A 170 -8.58 14.37 6.04
CA LEU A 170 -7.57 15.22 6.65
C LEU A 170 -6.29 14.40 6.81
N VAL A 171 -5.19 14.88 6.23
CA VAL A 171 -3.89 14.22 6.37
C VAL A 171 -3.12 14.83 7.53
N GLY A 172 -2.84 14.01 8.53
CA GLY A 172 -2.04 14.40 9.70
C GLY A 172 -0.55 14.57 9.37
N LYS A 173 0.21 15.16 10.28
CA LYS A 173 1.66 15.38 10.12
C LYS A 173 2.46 14.08 9.94
N SER A 174 1.95 12.98 10.46
CA SER A 174 2.54 11.63 10.33
C SER A 174 2.13 10.90 9.04
N GLY A 175 1.35 11.55 8.15
CA GLY A 175 0.78 10.89 6.97
C GLY A 175 -0.49 10.08 7.24
N GLN A 176 -0.98 10.04 8.50
CA GLN A 176 -2.25 9.40 8.83
C GLN A 176 -3.41 10.09 8.14
N ILE A 177 -4.29 9.31 7.53
CA ILE A 177 -5.53 9.78 6.89
C ILE A 177 -6.66 9.69 7.92
N MET A 178 -7.32 10.81 8.17
CA MET A 178 -8.38 10.91 9.16
C MET A 178 -9.66 11.43 8.50
N PHE A 179 -10.80 10.83 8.86
CA PHE A 179 -12.12 11.28 8.46
C PHE A 179 -12.90 11.70 9.69
N PHE A 180 -13.70 12.77 9.53
CA PHE A 180 -14.53 13.32 10.58
C PHE A 180 -15.95 13.50 10.06
N ARG A 181 -16.92 13.37 10.95
CA ARG A 181 -18.30 13.74 10.63
C ARG A 181 -18.42 15.24 10.44
N PRO A 182 -18.99 15.73 9.36
CA PRO A 182 -19.31 17.13 9.24
C PRO A 182 -20.57 17.46 10.08
N ASN A 183 -20.55 18.61 10.77
CA ASN A 183 -21.72 19.23 11.41
C ASN A 183 -22.58 18.30 12.28
N ASP A 184 -21.98 17.53 13.17
CA ASP A 184 -22.71 16.70 14.13
C ASP A 184 -23.29 17.61 15.24
N GLU A 185 -24.59 18.00 15.09
CA GLU A 185 -25.29 18.85 16.03
C GLU A 185 -25.40 18.20 17.42
N ALA A 186 -25.57 16.88 17.48
CA ALA A 186 -25.63 16.15 18.74
C ALA A 186 -24.29 16.22 19.49
N LEU A 187 -23.18 16.02 18.78
CA LEU A 187 -21.84 16.18 19.35
C LEU A 187 -21.58 17.63 19.79
N GLN A 188 -21.94 18.60 18.95
CA GLN A 188 -21.79 20.02 19.32
C GLN A 188 -22.59 20.36 20.58
N SER A 189 -23.81 19.87 20.69
CA SER A 189 -24.66 20.06 21.89
C SER A 189 -24.02 19.42 23.12
N ALA A 190 -23.55 18.18 23.00
CA ALA A 190 -22.90 17.45 24.09
C ALA A 190 -21.64 18.18 24.59
N VAL A 191 -20.81 18.66 23.65
CA VAL A 191 -19.60 19.44 24.00
C VAL A 191 -19.97 20.75 24.68
N GLN A 192 -20.96 21.47 24.17
CA GLN A 192 -21.43 22.72 24.78
C GLN A 192 -21.97 22.49 26.20
N ASP A 193 -22.75 21.46 26.41
CA ASP A 193 -23.29 21.13 27.72
C ASP A 193 -22.21 20.75 28.72
N ARG A 194 -21.18 20.02 28.27
CA ARG A 194 -20.00 19.68 29.09
C ARG A 194 -19.21 20.92 29.47
N VAL A 195 -19.04 21.86 28.54
CA VAL A 195 -18.36 23.13 28.78
C VAL A 195 -19.16 23.95 29.79
N LYS A 196 -20.48 24.07 29.60
CA LYS A 196 -21.39 24.79 30.56
C LYS A 196 -21.30 24.15 31.95
N TYR A 197 -21.38 22.83 32.03
CA TYR A 197 -21.26 22.09 33.30
C TYR A 197 -19.97 22.41 34.02
N PHE A 198 -18.83 22.41 33.28
CA PHE A 198 -17.53 22.75 33.84
C PHE A 198 -17.50 24.16 34.40
N PHE A 199 -17.94 25.18 33.65
CA PHE A 199 -17.94 26.55 34.08
C PHE A 199 -18.97 26.86 35.20
N ASN A 200 -20.05 26.11 35.31
CA ASN A 200 -21.03 26.29 36.39
C ASN A 200 -20.59 25.63 37.72
N ARG A 201 -19.58 24.80 37.70
CA ARG A 201 -19.09 24.08 38.88
C ARG A 201 -17.88 24.75 39.54
N TYR A 202 -17.24 25.67 38.85
CA TYR A 202 -16.11 26.47 39.30
C TYR A 202 -16.38 27.93 39.23
#